data_82b6007cb9b44ee8c9f5acfe5e5fa78a
#
_entry.id   82b6007cb9b44ee8c9f5acfe5e5fa78a
#
_cell.length_a   1.000
_cell.length_b   1.000
_cell.length_c   1.000
_cell.angle_alpha   90.00
_cell.angle_beta   90.00
_cell.angle_gamma   90.00
#
_symmetry.space_group_name_H-M   'P 1'
#
loop_
_entity.id
_entity.type
_entity.pdbx_description
1 polymer ?
#
loop_
_entity_poly.entity_id
_entity_poly.type
_entity_poly.pdbx_seq_one_letter_code
_entity_poly.pdbx_strand_id
1 'polypeptide(L)'
;MKFISWNVNGLRACVGKGWQDFFDSTDADFFCLQETKLQEGQIQLDLPGYQQFWCCAEKKGYSGTAIFTKHTPLSVSYGVGVAELDTEGRLITLEYQDFYLVTCYTPNAQRELARIDHRMAWDEAFRNHLAALDAKKAVIICGDLNVAHQEIDLKNPKSNRNNAGFSDQERNSFTDTLSLGFTDTFRRLHPDVTGAYTWWSYMFKAREKNAGWRIDYFLTSDRIADKITAAPIYKDILGSDHCPVGLEIDI
;
A
#
# COMPACT_ATOMS: atom_id res chain seq x y z
N MET A 1 -12.40 13.17 -3.74
CA MET A 1 -11.20 12.72 -4.49
C MET A 1 -11.15 11.20 -4.53
N LYS A 2 -10.59 10.64 -5.60
CA LYS A 2 -10.48 9.18 -5.81
C LYS A 2 -9.01 8.74 -5.85
N PHE A 3 -8.69 7.76 -5.02
CA PHE A 3 -7.34 7.19 -4.87
C PHE A 3 -7.38 5.71 -5.21
N ILE A 4 -6.38 5.22 -5.92
CA ILE A 4 -6.14 3.79 -6.19
C ILE A 4 -4.74 3.42 -5.71
N SER A 5 -4.61 2.24 -5.12
CA SER A 5 -3.33 1.65 -4.74
C SER A 5 -3.25 0.21 -5.23
N TRP A 6 -2.12 -0.17 -5.83
CA TRP A 6 -1.93 -1.51 -6.38
C TRP A 6 -0.48 -1.97 -6.29
N ASN A 7 -0.23 -3.05 -5.54
CA ASN A 7 1.01 -3.80 -5.68
C ASN A 7 0.97 -4.58 -6.99
N VAL A 8 1.79 -4.19 -7.96
CA VAL A 8 1.77 -4.73 -9.33
C VAL A 8 2.73 -5.90 -9.53
N ASN A 9 3.51 -6.26 -8.50
CA ASN A 9 4.49 -7.36 -8.55
C ASN A 9 5.34 -7.37 -9.83
N GLY A 10 5.79 -6.18 -10.24
CA GLY A 10 6.54 -5.94 -11.47
C GLY A 10 5.69 -5.28 -12.56
N LEU A 11 5.82 -3.95 -12.67
CA LEU A 11 4.95 -3.13 -13.52
C LEU A 11 4.99 -3.52 -15.00
N ARG A 12 6.16 -3.84 -15.57
CA ARG A 12 6.25 -4.25 -16.99
C ARG A 12 5.39 -5.47 -17.30
N ALA A 13 5.38 -6.45 -16.39
CA ALA A 13 4.55 -7.64 -16.55
C ALA A 13 3.06 -7.33 -16.38
N CYS A 14 2.73 -6.44 -15.45
CA CYS A 14 1.35 -6.04 -15.17
C CYS A 14 0.76 -5.22 -16.31
N VAL A 15 1.54 -4.31 -16.94
CA VAL A 15 1.13 -3.55 -18.14
C VAL A 15 0.72 -4.49 -19.28
N GLY A 16 1.48 -5.55 -19.52
CA GLY A 16 1.13 -6.58 -20.52
C GLY A 16 -0.12 -7.40 -20.18
N LYS A 17 -0.75 -7.19 -19.02
CA LYS A 17 -1.91 -7.94 -18.51
C LYS A 17 -3.14 -7.06 -18.21
N GLY A 18 -3.21 -5.86 -18.81
CA GLY A 18 -4.37 -4.98 -18.73
C GLY A 18 -4.29 -3.90 -17.64
N TRP A 19 -3.10 -3.60 -17.13
CA TRP A 19 -2.91 -2.50 -16.18
C TRP A 19 -3.43 -1.16 -16.73
N GLN A 20 -3.13 -0.86 -18.01
CA GLN A 20 -3.53 0.40 -18.65
C GLN A 20 -5.06 0.54 -18.72
N ASP A 21 -5.76 -0.53 -19.10
CA ASP A 21 -7.23 -0.52 -19.22
C ASP A 21 -7.87 -0.22 -17.86
N PHE A 22 -7.33 -0.81 -16.78
CA PHE A 22 -7.80 -0.51 -15.43
C PHE A 22 -7.46 0.91 -15.01
N PHE A 23 -6.25 1.38 -15.26
CA PHE A 23 -5.82 2.75 -14.96
C PHE A 23 -6.77 3.75 -15.62
N ASP A 24 -7.00 3.63 -16.93
CA ASP A 24 -7.86 4.53 -17.70
C ASP A 24 -9.32 4.47 -17.22
N SER A 25 -9.83 3.28 -16.87
CA SER A 25 -11.20 3.10 -16.41
C SER A 25 -11.50 3.74 -15.05
N THR A 26 -10.48 3.93 -14.22
CA THR A 26 -10.67 4.49 -12.87
C THR A 26 -10.83 5.99 -12.88
N ASP A 27 -10.18 6.68 -13.82
CA ASP A 27 -10.05 8.15 -13.86
C ASP A 27 -9.66 8.76 -12.49
N ALA A 28 -8.80 8.06 -11.77
CA ALA A 28 -8.43 8.40 -10.39
C ALA A 28 -7.66 9.72 -10.32
N ASP A 29 -7.83 10.47 -9.23
CA ASP A 29 -6.99 11.65 -8.94
C ASP A 29 -5.55 11.24 -8.62
N PHE A 30 -5.41 10.08 -7.93
CA PHE A 30 -4.14 9.50 -7.50
C PHE A 30 -4.11 8.00 -7.77
N PHE A 31 -3.04 7.54 -8.39
CA PHE A 31 -2.81 6.11 -8.64
C PHE A 31 -1.43 5.72 -8.11
N CYS A 32 -1.39 4.92 -7.06
CA CYS A 32 -0.19 4.54 -6.33
C CYS A 32 0.19 3.09 -6.63
N LEU A 33 1.49 2.85 -6.85
CA LEU A 33 2.03 1.53 -7.14
C LEU A 33 3.07 1.09 -6.12
N GLN A 34 3.09 -0.21 -5.83
CA GLN A 34 4.12 -0.88 -5.05
C GLN A 34 4.70 -2.05 -5.86
N GLU A 35 5.91 -2.45 -5.55
CA GLU A 35 6.67 -3.45 -6.29
C GLU A 35 6.77 -3.19 -7.80
N THR A 36 7.11 -1.98 -8.18
CA THR A 36 7.31 -1.63 -9.59
C THR A 36 8.45 -2.44 -10.22
N LYS A 37 9.48 -2.83 -9.42
CA LYS A 37 10.67 -3.60 -9.82
C LYS A 37 11.42 -2.99 -11.00
N LEU A 38 11.42 -1.64 -11.06
CA LEU A 38 12.00 -0.86 -12.15
C LEU A 38 13.16 -0.01 -11.67
N GLN A 39 14.01 0.34 -12.63
CA GLN A 39 14.97 1.43 -12.54
C GLN A 39 14.53 2.54 -13.49
N GLU A 40 15.05 3.73 -13.28
CA GLU A 40 14.80 4.88 -14.15
C GLU A 40 15.04 4.55 -15.63
N GLY A 41 14.11 4.97 -16.49
CA GLY A 41 14.18 4.76 -17.94
C GLY A 41 13.83 3.35 -18.44
N GLN A 42 13.48 2.40 -17.56
CA GLN A 42 13.13 1.04 -17.99
C GLN A 42 11.69 0.87 -18.50
N ILE A 43 10.84 1.86 -18.30
CA ILE A 43 9.48 1.93 -18.85
C ILE A 43 9.18 3.39 -19.21
N GLN A 44 8.40 3.57 -20.24
CA GLN A 44 7.81 4.86 -20.57
C GLN A 44 6.30 4.66 -20.64
N LEU A 45 5.59 5.30 -19.71
CA LEU A 45 4.14 5.30 -19.67
C LEU A 45 3.62 6.65 -20.18
N ASP A 46 2.77 6.61 -21.19
CA ASP A 46 2.03 7.78 -21.66
C ASP A 46 0.75 7.91 -20.84
N LEU A 47 0.76 8.82 -19.86
CA LEU A 47 -0.36 9.05 -18.93
C LEU A 47 -0.76 10.54 -19.01
N PRO A 48 -1.54 10.93 -20.04
CA PRO A 48 -1.91 12.31 -20.24
C PRO A 48 -2.61 12.91 -19.03
N GLY A 49 -2.14 14.08 -18.59
CA GLY A 49 -2.70 14.78 -17.43
C GLY A 49 -2.16 14.31 -16.07
N TYR A 50 -1.28 13.29 -16.03
CA TYR A 50 -0.67 12.84 -14.79
C TYR A 50 0.81 13.21 -14.68
N GLN A 51 1.18 13.74 -13.54
CA GLN A 51 2.58 13.82 -13.10
C GLN A 51 2.97 12.46 -12.51
N GLN A 52 4.23 12.05 -12.68
CA GLN A 52 4.75 10.75 -12.26
C GLN A 52 5.90 10.92 -11.28
N PHE A 53 5.81 10.28 -10.13
CA PHE A 53 6.84 10.26 -9.09
C PHE A 53 7.26 8.82 -8.83
N TRP A 54 8.57 8.55 -8.91
CA TRP A 54 9.13 7.22 -8.83
C TRP A 54 10.18 7.14 -7.73
N CYS A 55 10.17 6.05 -6.96
CA CYS A 55 11.19 5.71 -5.98
C CYS A 55 11.68 4.29 -6.26
N CYS A 56 12.86 4.18 -6.84
CA CYS A 56 13.46 2.90 -7.21
C CYS A 56 14.36 2.39 -6.09
N ALA A 57 14.44 1.06 -5.93
CA ALA A 57 15.44 0.45 -5.06
C ALA A 57 16.84 0.55 -5.69
N GLU A 58 17.88 0.61 -4.88
CA GLU A 58 19.28 0.49 -5.36
C GLU A 58 19.49 -0.87 -6.05
N LYS A 59 18.91 -1.91 -5.50
CA LYS A 59 18.94 -3.26 -6.08
C LYS A 59 18.00 -3.34 -7.28
N LYS A 60 18.55 -3.61 -8.47
CA LYS A 60 17.79 -3.75 -9.72
C LYS A 60 16.76 -4.87 -9.66
N GLY A 61 15.57 -4.61 -10.21
CA GLY A 61 14.50 -5.61 -10.30
C GLY A 61 13.83 -5.95 -8.97
N TYR A 62 13.96 -5.10 -7.96
CA TYR A 62 13.47 -5.32 -6.61
C TYR A 62 12.67 -4.12 -6.11
N SER A 63 11.62 -4.36 -5.30
CA SER A 63 10.84 -3.32 -4.62
C SER A 63 10.41 -2.17 -5.55
N GLY A 64 10.50 -0.92 -5.08
CA GLY A 64 10.15 0.28 -5.83
C GLY A 64 8.67 0.67 -5.72
N THR A 65 8.42 1.96 -5.62
CA THR A 65 7.08 2.55 -5.54
C THR A 65 6.92 3.66 -6.58
N ALA A 66 5.67 3.98 -6.93
CA ALA A 66 5.36 5.14 -7.78
C ALA A 66 4.02 5.76 -7.39
N ILE A 67 3.87 7.07 -7.68
CA ILE A 67 2.60 7.78 -7.61
C ILE A 67 2.39 8.51 -8.94
N PHE A 68 1.20 8.34 -9.52
CA PHE A 68 0.69 9.12 -10.64
C PHE A 68 -0.45 9.99 -10.15
N THR A 69 -0.41 11.28 -10.45
CA THR A 69 -1.38 12.25 -9.92
C THR A 69 -1.74 13.34 -10.93
N LYS A 70 -3.01 13.73 -10.95
CA LYS A 70 -3.53 14.88 -11.70
C LYS A 70 -3.20 16.21 -11.02
N HIS A 71 -2.83 16.19 -9.73
CA HIS A 71 -2.64 17.36 -8.89
C HIS A 71 -1.15 17.63 -8.67
N THR A 72 -0.73 18.89 -8.76
CA THR A 72 0.66 19.28 -8.51
C THR A 72 0.90 19.34 -6.98
N PRO A 73 1.83 18.53 -6.44
CA PRO A 73 2.18 18.59 -5.03
C PRO A 73 2.98 19.85 -4.70
N LEU A 74 2.89 20.33 -3.45
CA LEU A 74 3.72 21.41 -2.91
C LEU A 74 5.16 20.94 -2.70
N SER A 75 5.33 19.69 -2.27
CA SER A 75 6.64 19.06 -2.09
C SER A 75 6.56 17.54 -2.28
N VAL A 76 7.72 16.95 -2.53
CA VAL A 76 7.90 15.50 -2.68
C VAL A 76 9.06 15.08 -1.79
N SER A 77 8.88 13.99 -1.03
CA SER A 77 9.98 13.36 -0.29
C SER A 77 9.95 11.84 -0.43
N TYR A 78 11.10 11.21 -0.22
CA TYR A 78 11.31 9.79 -0.42
C TYR A 78 11.89 9.18 0.85
N GLY A 79 11.44 7.95 1.19
CA GLY A 79 11.91 7.22 2.35
C GLY A 79 11.33 7.71 3.67
N VAL A 80 11.71 7.03 4.75
CA VAL A 80 11.31 7.33 6.14
C VAL A 80 12.30 8.26 6.86
N GLY A 81 13.38 8.69 6.16
CA GLY A 81 14.42 9.57 6.71
C GLY A 81 15.52 8.84 7.45
N VAL A 82 15.65 7.52 7.27
CA VAL A 82 16.71 6.68 7.83
C VAL A 82 17.46 5.99 6.69
N ALA A 83 18.68 6.42 6.41
CA ALA A 83 19.42 6.04 5.19
C ALA A 83 19.52 4.52 5.00
N GLU A 84 19.75 3.76 6.07
CA GLU A 84 19.88 2.30 6.02
C GLU A 84 18.56 1.59 5.70
N LEU A 85 17.42 2.25 5.91
CA LEU A 85 16.08 1.73 5.64
C LEU A 85 15.52 2.22 4.30
N ASP A 86 16.12 3.26 3.70
CA ASP A 86 15.60 3.93 2.50
C ASP A 86 16.21 3.43 1.18
N THR A 87 17.07 2.41 1.22
CA THR A 87 17.75 1.84 0.04
C THR A 87 16.84 1.02 -0.89
N GLU A 88 15.66 0.65 -0.42
CA GLU A 88 14.76 -0.27 -1.14
C GLU A 88 13.62 0.43 -1.89
N GLY A 89 13.56 1.78 -1.93
CA GLY A 89 12.57 2.54 -2.72
C GLY A 89 11.11 2.29 -2.29
N ARG A 90 10.85 2.28 -0.98
CA ARG A 90 9.60 1.79 -0.39
C ARG A 90 8.56 2.85 -0.08
N LEU A 91 8.94 4.13 -0.10
CA LEU A 91 8.05 5.19 0.35
C LEU A 91 8.20 6.47 -0.46
N ILE A 92 7.05 7.02 -0.86
CA ILE A 92 6.93 8.37 -1.45
C ILE A 92 5.91 9.13 -0.62
N THR A 93 6.23 10.36 -0.24
CA THR A 93 5.31 11.30 0.38
C THR A 93 5.13 12.50 -0.54
N LEU A 94 3.88 12.80 -0.91
CA LEU A 94 3.49 14.02 -1.60
C LEU A 94 2.76 14.94 -0.64
N GLU A 95 3.14 16.21 -0.60
CA GLU A 95 2.47 17.25 0.19
C GLU A 95 1.47 18.03 -0.66
N TYR A 96 0.25 18.18 -0.17
CA TYR A 96 -0.78 19.05 -0.72
C TYR A 96 -1.17 20.13 0.31
N GLN A 97 -2.07 21.04 -0.08
CA GLN A 97 -2.50 22.14 0.80
C GLN A 97 -3.09 21.61 2.12
N ASP A 98 -3.96 20.61 2.04
CA ASP A 98 -4.78 20.15 3.16
C ASP A 98 -4.38 18.78 3.71
N PHE A 99 -3.56 18.00 2.97
CA PHE A 99 -3.14 16.66 3.36
C PHE A 99 -1.78 16.26 2.80
N TYR A 100 -1.23 15.17 3.35
CA TYR A 100 -0.14 14.41 2.78
C TYR A 100 -0.67 13.10 2.20
N LEU A 101 -0.19 12.71 1.02
CA LEU A 101 -0.37 11.37 0.47
C LEU A 101 0.93 10.58 0.63
N VAL A 102 0.84 9.43 1.30
CA VAL A 102 1.96 8.53 1.51
C VAL A 102 1.65 7.19 0.84
N THR A 103 2.44 6.77 -0.14
CA THR A 103 2.41 5.38 -0.61
C THR A 103 3.57 4.62 -0.02
N CYS A 104 3.32 3.41 0.45
CA CYS A 104 4.39 2.58 1.00
C CYS A 104 4.29 1.12 0.58
N TYR A 105 5.45 0.49 0.53
CA TYR A 105 5.64 -0.95 0.40
C TYR A 105 6.47 -1.44 1.58
N THR A 106 5.78 -1.87 2.63
CA THR A 106 6.42 -2.31 3.87
C THR A 106 7.29 -3.56 3.64
N PRO A 107 8.49 -3.65 4.22
CA PRO A 107 9.33 -4.84 4.08
C PRO A 107 8.60 -6.12 4.52
N ASN A 108 8.67 -7.18 3.75
CA ASN A 108 8.19 -8.50 4.16
C ASN A 108 9.19 -9.12 5.15
N ALA A 109 8.70 -9.72 6.23
CA ALA A 109 9.54 -10.37 7.24
C ALA A 109 10.18 -11.68 6.76
N GLN A 110 9.78 -12.17 5.58
CA GLN A 110 10.24 -13.40 4.91
C GLN A 110 9.91 -14.68 5.67
N ARG A 111 10.17 -15.81 5.03
CA ARG A 111 9.95 -17.13 5.62
C ARG A 111 10.72 -17.26 6.95
N GLU A 112 10.07 -17.89 7.93
CA GLU A 112 10.63 -18.09 9.29
C GLU A 112 10.98 -16.76 10.00
N LEU A 113 10.37 -15.64 9.56
CA LEU A 113 10.60 -14.29 10.09
C LEU A 113 12.07 -13.84 10.00
N ALA A 114 12.80 -14.31 8.97
CA ALA A 114 14.23 -14.08 8.82
C ALA A 114 14.64 -12.59 8.75
N ARG A 115 13.69 -11.68 8.40
CA ARG A 115 13.89 -10.22 8.38
C ARG A 115 13.04 -9.48 9.40
N ILE A 116 12.57 -10.14 10.45
CA ILE A 116 11.63 -9.51 11.40
C ILE A 116 12.25 -8.28 12.10
N ASP A 117 13.51 -8.34 12.49
CA ASP A 117 14.17 -7.20 13.15
C ASP A 117 14.26 -5.98 12.22
N HIS A 118 14.61 -6.19 10.94
CA HIS A 118 14.60 -5.13 9.93
C HIS A 118 13.17 -4.59 9.70
N ARG A 119 12.15 -5.48 9.67
CA ARG A 119 10.76 -5.09 9.55
C ARG A 119 10.31 -4.24 10.73
N MET A 120 10.65 -4.60 11.96
CA MET A 120 10.27 -3.84 13.15
C MET A 120 10.97 -2.47 13.20
N ALA A 121 12.24 -2.40 12.84
CA ALA A 121 12.97 -1.14 12.74
C ALA A 121 12.36 -0.22 11.67
N TRP A 122 11.98 -0.78 10.52
CA TRP A 122 11.31 -0.02 9.46
C TRP A 122 9.92 0.48 9.90
N ASP A 123 9.13 -0.38 10.54
CA ASP A 123 7.80 -0.02 11.05
C ASP A 123 7.88 1.11 12.09
N GLU A 124 8.87 1.09 12.97
CA GLU A 124 9.10 2.16 13.95
C GLU A 124 9.45 3.49 13.26
N ALA A 125 10.37 3.46 12.30
CA ALA A 125 10.73 4.65 11.53
C ALA A 125 9.55 5.18 10.73
N PHE A 126 8.73 4.29 10.15
CA PHE A 126 7.51 4.64 9.43
C PHE A 126 6.48 5.30 10.37
N ARG A 127 6.23 4.76 11.55
CA ARG A 127 5.35 5.39 12.56
C ARG A 127 5.82 6.79 12.95
N ASN A 128 7.12 6.96 13.18
CA ASN A 128 7.69 8.26 13.50
C ASN A 128 7.51 9.27 12.35
N HIS A 129 7.70 8.83 11.10
CA HIS A 129 7.45 9.63 9.91
C HIS A 129 5.97 10.06 9.83
N LEU A 130 5.03 9.11 9.98
CA LEU A 130 3.60 9.39 9.95
C LEU A 130 3.16 10.36 11.05
N ALA A 131 3.65 10.18 12.28
CA ALA A 131 3.34 11.06 13.40
C ALA A 131 3.82 12.50 13.15
N ALA A 132 5.01 12.66 12.55
CA ALA A 132 5.56 13.96 12.20
C ALA A 132 4.76 14.66 11.08
N LEU A 133 4.20 13.92 10.14
CA LEU A 133 3.30 14.45 9.10
C LEU A 133 1.94 14.81 9.69
N ASP A 134 1.34 13.89 10.46
CA ASP A 134 0.00 14.08 11.03
C ASP A 134 -0.06 15.24 12.03
N ALA A 135 1.05 15.54 12.71
CA ALA A 135 1.14 16.73 13.55
C ALA A 135 0.95 18.06 12.77
N LYS A 136 1.11 18.05 11.44
CA LYS A 136 1.01 19.24 10.58
C LYS A 136 -0.29 19.28 9.80
N LYS A 137 -0.63 18.20 9.09
CA LYS A 137 -1.81 18.08 8.23
C LYS A 137 -2.35 16.65 8.30
N ALA A 138 -3.58 16.45 7.84
CA ALA A 138 -4.11 15.10 7.66
C ALA A 138 -3.23 14.26 6.73
N VAL A 139 -3.18 12.97 6.96
CA VAL A 139 -2.39 12.02 6.15
C VAL A 139 -3.31 10.96 5.57
N ILE A 140 -3.16 10.69 4.28
CA ILE A 140 -3.73 9.54 3.59
C ILE A 140 -2.57 8.60 3.26
N ILE A 141 -2.65 7.36 3.74
CA ILE A 141 -1.62 6.35 3.57
C ILE A 141 -2.21 5.24 2.72
N CYS A 142 -1.46 4.75 1.74
CA CYS A 142 -1.85 3.58 0.98
C CYS A 142 -0.66 2.66 0.69
N GLY A 143 -0.97 1.41 0.39
CA GLY A 143 0.00 0.46 -0.12
C GLY A 143 -0.10 -0.92 0.47
N ASP A 144 0.88 -1.74 0.13
CA ASP A 144 1.07 -3.07 0.67
C ASP A 144 1.81 -2.96 2.02
N LEU A 145 1.06 -3.13 3.11
CA LEU A 145 1.61 -3.07 4.46
C LEU A 145 2.15 -4.44 4.94
N ASN A 146 2.10 -5.45 4.08
CA ASN A 146 2.62 -6.80 4.33
C ASN A 146 2.19 -7.38 5.69
N VAL A 147 0.94 -7.09 6.11
CA VAL A 147 0.35 -7.61 7.35
C VAL A 147 -1.16 -7.74 7.22
N ALA A 148 -1.72 -8.90 7.56
CA ALA A 148 -3.13 -9.06 7.86
C ALA A 148 -3.34 -8.71 9.34
N HIS A 149 -4.11 -7.65 9.63
CA HIS A 149 -4.21 -7.13 11.00
C HIS A 149 -4.93 -8.09 11.94
N GLN A 150 -6.13 -8.50 11.57
CA GLN A 150 -7.01 -9.33 12.40
C GLN A 150 -7.24 -10.70 11.76
N GLU A 151 -7.78 -11.66 12.56
CA GLU A 151 -8.10 -12.99 12.03
C GLU A 151 -9.11 -12.97 10.88
N ILE A 152 -9.96 -11.96 10.81
CA ILE A 152 -10.92 -11.75 9.72
C ILE A 152 -10.22 -11.35 8.40
N ASP A 153 -8.96 -10.88 8.45
CA ASP A 153 -8.21 -10.37 7.31
C ASP A 153 -7.46 -11.44 6.52
N LEU A 154 -7.59 -12.72 6.91
CA LEU A 154 -7.02 -13.83 6.15
C LEU A 154 -7.85 -15.11 6.27
N LYS A 155 -7.72 -16.00 5.28
CA LYS A 155 -8.54 -17.23 5.18
C LYS A 155 -8.24 -18.25 6.27
N ASN A 156 -7.01 -18.43 6.67
CA ASN A 156 -6.58 -19.51 7.57
C ASN A 156 -5.74 -18.96 8.74
N PRO A 157 -6.30 -18.18 9.67
CA PRO A 157 -5.53 -17.49 10.70
C PRO A 157 -4.76 -18.44 11.61
N LYS A 158 -5.37 -19.55 12.03
CA LYS A 158 -4.75 -20.50 12.99
C LYS A 158 -3.44 -21.12 12.45
N SER A 159 -3.40 -21.47 11.17
CA SER A 159 -2.21 -22.08 10.54
C SER A 159 -1.15 -21.05 10.14
N ASN A 160 -1.47 -19.77 10.17
CA ASN A 160 -0.58 -18.70 9.72
C ASN A 160 -0.05 -17.80 10.84
N ARG A 161 -0.41 -18.07 12.11
CA ARG A 161 -0.15 -17.18 13.25
C ARG A 161 1.32 -16.76 13.43
N ASN A 162 2.28 -17.57 13.00
CA ASN A 162 3.70 -17.25 13.11
C ASN A 162 4.37 -17.08 11.73
N ASN A 163 3.59 -16.95 10.68
CA ASN A 163 4.10 -16.67 9.35
C ASN A 163 4.29 -15.17 9.14
N ALA A 164 5.22 -14.81 8.24
CA ALA A 164 5.38 -13.44 7.77
C ALA A 164 4.05 -12.87 7.27
N GLY A 165 3.72 -11.66 7.69
CA GLY A 165 2.45 -11.00 7.43
C GLY A 165 1.33 -11.34 8.42
N PHE A 166 1.55 -12.26 9.37
CA PHE A 166 0.57 -12.57 10.44
C PHE A 166 1.23 -12.98 11.77
N SER A 167 2.47 -12.60 12.00
CA SER A 167 3.11 -12.73 13.31
C SER A 167 2.51 -11.74 14.31
N ASP A 168 2.55 -12.08 15.59
CA ASP A 168 2.06 -11.18 16.65
C ASP A 168 2.83 -9.84 16.64
N GLN A 169 4.13 -9.86 16.32
CA GLN A 169 4.95 -8.65 16.20
C GLN A 169 4.46 -7.70 15.09
N GLU A 170 4.22 -8.20 13.88
CA GLU A 170 3.72 -7.39 12.76
C GLU A 170 2.31 -6.84 13.03
N ARG A 171 1.43 -7.67 13.59
CA ARG A 171 0.05 -7.27 13.94
C ARG A 171 0.02 -6.22 15.04
N ASN A 172 0.85 -6.37 16.09
CA ASN A 172 0.97 -5.38 17.15
C ASN A 172 1.53 -4.07 16.61
N SER A 173 2.57 -4.13 15.77
CA SER A 173 3.13 -2.95 15.10
C SER A 173 2.09 -2.20 14.26
N PHE A 174 1.20 -2.93 13.55
CA PHE A 174 0.10 -2.31 12.83
C PHE A 174 -0.93 -1.68 13.78
N THR A 175 -1.25 -2.33 14.90
CA THR A 175 -2.11 -1.78 15.96
C THR A 175 -1.51 -0.48 16.52
N ASP A 176 -0.19 -0.45 16.77
CA ASP A 176 0.51 0.75 17.24
C ASP A 176 0.41 1.88 16.19
N THR A 177 0.48 1.55 14.90
CA THR A 177 0.29 2.53 13.82
C THR A 177 -1.12 3.13 13.85
N LEU A 178 -2.16 2.31 13.97
CA LEU A 178 -3.54 2.79 14.09
C LEU A 178 -3.73 3.65 15.36
N SER A 179 -3.07 3.27 16.45
CA SER A 179 -3.16 3.98 17.75
C SER A 179 -2.55 5.39 17.73
N LEU A 180 -1.80 5.75 16.68
CA LEU A 180 -1.35 7.12 16.44
C LEU A 180 -2.48 8.06 15.96
N GLY A 181 -3.68 7.57 15.76
CA GLY A 181 -4.81 8.34 15.25
C GLY A 181 -5.08 8.09 13.76
N PHE A 182 -4.93 6.84 13.33
CA PHE A 182 -5.23 6.42 11.95
C PHE A 182 -6.36 5.40 11.91
N THR A 183 -7.24 5.58 10.95
CA THR A 183 -8.39 4.71 10.66
C THR A 183 -8.12 3.82 9.45
N ASP A 184 -8.31 2.50 9.57
CA ASP A 184 -8.44 1.57 8.44
C ASP A 184 -9.76 1.84 7.71
N THR A 185 -9.66 2.39 6.51
CA THR A 185 -10.83 2.89 5.75
C THR A 185 -11.79 1.77 5.37
N PHE A 186 -11.26 0.60 5.01
CA PHE A 186 -12.10 -0.55 4.68
C PHE A 186 -12.84 -1.07 5.92
N ARG A 187 -12.16 -1.28 7.03
CA ARG A 187 -12.78 -1.78 8.27
C ARG A 187 -13.74 -0.76 8.90
N ARG A 188 -13.51 0.53 8.71
CA ARG A 188 -14.48 1.56 9.11
C ARG A 188 -15.85 1.38 8.43
N LEU A 189 -15.85 1.12 7.12
CA LEU A 189 -17.09 0.97 6.34
C LEU A 189 -17.63 -0.47 6.39
N HIS A 190 -16.77 -1.45 6.58
CA HIS A 190 -17.05 -2.89 6.46
C HIS A 190 -16.47 -3.67 7.64
N PRO A 191 -16.88 -3.40 8.89
CA PRO A 191 -16.25 -3.97 10.10
C PRO A 191 -16.30 -5.49 10.15
N ASP A 192 -17.39 -6.10 9.69
CA ASP A 192 -17.67 -7.53 9.84
C ASP A 192 -17.60 -8.31 8.51
N VAL A 193 -17.20 -7.68 7.41
CA VAL A 193 -17.14 -8.35 6.10
C VAL A 193 -15.96 -9.32 6.08
N THR A 194 -16.27 -10.61 5.94
CA THR A 194 -15.31 -11.71 5.81
C THR A 194 -14.97 -11.99 4.35
N GLY A 195 -13.81 -12.61 4.08
CA GLY A 195 -13.42 -13.03 2.73
C GLY A 195 -13.06 -11.86 1.79
N ALA A 196 -12.88 -10.67 2.33
CA ALA A 196 -12.42 -9.49 1.62
C ALA A 196 -10.89 -9.47 1.66
N TYR A 197 -10.26 -9.97 0.62
CA TYR A 197 -8.81 -10.10 0.53
C TYR A 197 -8.27 -9.29 -0.64
N THR A 198 -6.96 -8.99 -0.57
CA THR A 198 -6.25 -8.18 -1.57
C THR A 198 -5.10 -8.93 -2.22
N TRP A 199 -4.61 -9.99 -1.58
CA TRP A 199 -3.51 -10.83 -2.06
C TRP A 199 -3.83 -12.31 -2.00
N TRP A 200 -3.35 -13.09 -3.01
CA TRP A 200 -3.46 -14.54 -3.08
C TRP A 200 -2.18 -15.13 -3.63
N SER A 201 -1.65 -16.16 -2.95
CA SER A 201 -0.53 -16.91 -3.50
C SER A 201 -0.85 -17.47 -4.90
N TYR A 202 0.14 -17.47 -5.79
CA TYR A 202 0.03 -18.16 -7.08
C TYR A 202 -0.12 -19.68 -6.96
N MET A 203 0.19 -20.24 -5.78
CA MET A 203 0.13 -21.67 -5.54
C MET A 203 -1.30 -22.14 -5.23
N PHE A 204 -1.57 -23.41 -5.55
CA PHE A 204 -2.77 -24.13 -5.14
C PHE A 204 -4.11 -23.51 -5.60
N LYS A 205 -4.11 -22.66 -6.64
CA LYS A 205 -5.30 -21.92 -7.10
C LYS A 205 -5.93 -21.09 -5.98
N ALA A 206 -5.10 -20.40 -5.19
CA ALA A 206 -5.53 -19.71 -3.99
C ALA A 206 -6.57 -18.62 -4.31
N ARG A 207 -6.41 -17.87 -5.42
CA ARG A 207 -7.35 -16.80 -5.82
C ARG A 207 -8.71 -17.38 -6.24
N GLU A 208 -8.77 -18.48 -7.00
CA GLU A 208 -10.00 -19.16 -7.38
C GLU A 208 -10.78 -19.66 -6.14
N LYS A 209 -10.07 -20.11 -5.11
CA LYS A 209 -10.64 -20.59 -3.84
C LYS A 209 -10.89 -19.49 -2.82
N ASN A 210 -10.57 -18.26 -3.16
CA ASN A 210 -10.52 -17.12 -2.25
C ASN A 210 -9.77 -17.44 -0.93
N ALA A 211 -8.63 -18.11 -1.04
CA ALA A 211 -7.73 -18.36 0.08
C ALA A 211 -6.67 -17.26 0.13
N GLY A 212 -7.09 -16.06 0.50
CA GLY A 212 -6.32 -14.84 0.43
C GLY A 212 -6.10 -14.16 1.77
N TRP A 213 -5.42 -13.02 1.70
CA TRP A 213 -5.07 -12.13 2.79
C TRP A 213 -5.39 -10.70 2.40
N ARG A 214 -5.86 -9.87 3.32
CA ARG A 214 -5.97 -8.41 3.14
C ARG A 214 -4.73 -7.78 3.75
N ILE A 215 -3.82 -7.37 2.90
CA ILE A 215 -2.53 -6.78 3.26
C ILE A 215 -2.26 -5.44 2.57
N ASP A 216 -3.11 -5.05 1.62
CA ASP A 216 -3.12 -3.74 0.99
C ASP A 216 -4.20 -2.87 1.64
N TYR A 217 -3.85 -1.63 1.98
CA TYR A 217 -4.68 -0.75 2.79
C TYR A 217 -4.76 0.66 2.22
N PHE A 218 -5.84 1.34 2.58
CA PHE A 218 -5.88 2.77 2.77
C PHE A 218 -6.12 3.06 4.25
N LEU A 219 -5.26 3.91 4.83
CA LEU A 219 -5.46 4.47 6.16
C LEU A 219 -5.59 5.98 6.04
N THR A 220 -6.39 6.62 6.88
CA THR A 220 -6.50 8.08 6.95
C THR A 220 -6.31 8.55 8.38
N SER A 221 -5.80 9.77 8.55
CA SER A 221 -5.91 10.44 9.85
C SER A 221 -7.35 10.42 10.35
N ASP A 222 -7.57 10.16 11.62
CA ASP A 222 -8.91 10.11 12.24
C ASP A 222 -9.72 11.39 12.03
N ARG A 223 -9.04 12.54 11.96
CA ARG A 223 -9.66 13.86 11.75
C ARG A 223 -10.37 14.04 10.40
N ILE A 224 -10.10 13.17 9.42
CA ILE A 224 -10.77 13.16 8.11
C ILE A 224 -11.52 11.86 7.83
N ALA A 225 -11.56 10.94 8.79
CA ALA A 225 -12.17 9.63 8.59
C ALA A 225 -13.70 9.68 8.38
N ASP A 226 -14.37 10.71 8.87
CA ASP A 226 -15.80 10.97 8.64
C ASP A 226 -16.12 11.36 7.19
N LYS A 227 -15.12 11.80 6.42
CA LYS A 227 -15.24 12.18 5.01
C LYS A 227 -15.09 11.01 4.04
N ILE A 228 -14.79 9.81 4.52
CA ILE A 228 -14.65 8.60 3.69
C ILE A 228 -16.02 8.22 3.15
N THR A 229 -16.13 8.12 1.82
CA THR A 229 -17.38 7.75 1.13
C THR A 229 -17.35 6.33 0.56
N ALA A 230 -16.17 5.81 0.16
CA ALA A 230 -16.00 4.45 -0.30
C ALA A 230 -14.58 3.93 -0.07
N ALA A 231 -14.46 2.59 0.13
CA ALA A 231 -13.19 1.88 0.26
C ALA A 231 -13.25 0.54 -0.51
N PRO A 232 -13.31 0.56 -1.85
CA PRO A 232 -13.49 -0.66 -2.66
C PRO A 232 -12.23 -1.53 -2.70
N ILE A 233 -12.45 -2.85 -2.82
CA ILE A 233 -11.44 -3.85 -3.18
C ILE A 233 -11.81 -4.39 -4.56
N TYR A 234 -10.95 -4.20 -5.55
CA TYR A 234 -11.19 -4.58 -6.95
C TYR A 234 -10.71 -6.01 -7.22
N LYS A 235 -11.27 -6.99 -6.49
CA LYS A 235 -10.83 -8.40 -6.48
C LYS A 235 -10.80 -9.08 -7.86
N ASP A 236 -11.61 -8.59 -8.81
CA ASP A 236 -11.75 -9.17 -10.14
C ASP A 236 -10.71 -8.62 -11.14
N ILE A 237 -9.95 -7.60 -10.76
CA ILE A 237 -8.85 -7.07 -11.56
C ILE A 237 -7.65 -8.00 -11.44
N LEU A 238 -7.21 -8.50 -12.58
CA LEU A 238 -6.08 -9.42 -12.71
C LEU A 238 -4.83 -8.66 -13.17
N GLY A 239 -3.66 -9.32 -13.17
CA GLY A 239 -2.37 -8.76 -13.61
C GLY A 239 -1.27 -8.94 -12.59
N SER A 240 -1.62 -8.98 -11.31
CA SER A 240 -0.75 -9.25 -10.17
C SER A 240 -1.35 -10.33 -9.28
N ASP A 241 -0.59 -10.85 -8.31
CA ASP A 241 -1.08 -11.66 -7.19
C ASP A 241 -1.81 -10.81 -6.14
N HIS A 242 -1.69 -9.48 -6.22
CA HIS A 242 -2.56 -8.54 -5.53
C HIS A 242 -3.67 -8.04 -6.47
N CYS A 243 -4.77 -7.57 -5.89
CA CYS A 243 -5.73 -6.74 -6.60
C CYS A 243 -5.62 -5.28 -6.14
N PRO A 244 -6.11 -4.32 -6.96
CA PRO A 244 -6.16 -2.92 -6.53
C PRO A 244 -7.10 -2.71 -5.35
N VAL A 245 -6.80 -1.72 -4.53
CA VAL A 245 -7.71 -1.15 -3.52
C VAL A 245 -7.94 0.32 -3.81
N GLY A 246 -9.08 0.86 -3.38
CA GLY A 246 -9.44 2.25 -3.59
C GLY A 246 -9.86 2.96 -2.33
N LEU A 247 -9.87 4.29 -2.42
CA LEU A 247 -10.47 5.19 -1.45
C LEU A 247 -11.18 6.31 -2.20
N GLU A 248 -12.42 6.58 -1.81
CA GLU A 248 -13.11 7.82 -2.19
C GLU A 248 -13.35 8.62 -0.90
N ILE A 249 -13.00 9.90 -0.93
CA ILE A 249 -13.04 10.78 0.23
C ILE A 249 -13.32 12.23 -0.19
N ASP A 250 -14.12 12.94 0.58
CA ASP A 250 -14.53 14.32 0.34
C ASP A 250 -13.60 15.31 1.06
N ILE A 251 -12.47 15.63 0.42
CA ILE A 251 -11.45 16.58 0.94
C ILE A 251 -11.05 17.59 -0.13
#